data_49fd63579722f915b17b4c1a499582f1
#
_entry.id   49fd63579722f915b17b4c1a499582f1
#
_cell.length_a   1.000
_cell.length_b   1.000
_cell.length_c   1.000
_cell.angle_alpha   90.00
_cell.angle_beta   90.00
_cell.angle_gamma   90.00
#
_symmetry.space_group_name_H-M   'P 1'
#
loop_
_entity.id
_entity.type
_entity.pdbx_description
1 polymer ?
#
loop_
_entity_poly.entity_id
_entity_poly.type
_entity_poly.pdbx_seq_one_letter_code
_entity_poly.pdbx_strand_id
1 'polypeptide(L)'
;NEALDDLGLDVNVIEDQEPEPALGYGVLGRLAACFLDSLATLNYSAYGCGIRYRYGMFKQQIKDGYQVEVPDNWLKDGYPFELRRPEYAKEVHFGGYVDVEYDPATGSNKFVHKGYQAVKAVPFDMPIVGYNNKIVNTLRIWDAEPIVDFELDSFDKGDYKKAVEQENLARNIVEVLY
;
A
#
# COMPACT_ATOMS: atom_id res chain seq x y z
N ASN A 1 -12.69 22.72 -11.23
CA ASN A 1 -14.04 23.08 -10.84
C ASN A 1 -14.92 23.44 -12.07
N GLU A 2 -14.42 24.31 -13.02
CA GLU A 2 -15.19 24.74 -14.19
C GLU A 2 -15.88 23.59 -14.94
N ALA A 3 -15.20 22.48 -15.21
CA ALA A 3 -15.79 21.34 -15.91
C ALA A 3 -16.91 20.64 -15.12
N LEU A 4 -16.88 20.66 -13.81
CA LEU A 4 -17.94 20.12 -12.96
C LEU A 4 -19.11 21.11 -12.87
N ASP A 5 -18.81 22.40 -12.81
CA ASP A 5 -19.80 23.47 -12.83
C ASP A 5 -20.59 23.45 -14.15
N ASP A 6 -19.92 23.22 -15.29
CA ASP A 6 -20.54 23.07 -16.62
C ASP A 6 -21.49 21.84 -16.69
N LEU A 7 -21.21 20.80 -15.90
CA LEU A 7 -22.06 19.62 -15.77
C LEU A 7 -23.15 19.78 -14.71
N GLY A 8 -23.22 20.92 -14.01
CA GLY A 8 -24.14 21.16 -12.91
C GLY A 8 -23.83 20.34 -11.66
N LEU A 9 -22.58 19.95 -11.47
CA LEU A 9 -22.13 19.13 -10.34
C LEU A 9 -21.31 19.99 -9.37
N ASP A 10 -21.66 19.92 -8.08
CA ASP A 10 -20.87 20.53 -7.00
C ASP A 10 -19.73 19.59 -6.56
N VAL A 11 -18.49 20.05 -6.70
CA VAL A 11 -17.30 19.28 -6.32
C VAL A 11 -17.33 18.85 -4.84
N ASN A 12 -17.82 19.71 -3.94
CA ASN A 12 -17.86 19.40 -2.51
C ASN A 12 -18.84 18.24 -2.23
N VAL A 13 -19.97 18.23 -2.94
CA VAL A 13 -20.95 17.13 -2.80
C VAL A 13 -20.39 15.81 -3.32
N ILE A 14 -19.61 15.84 -4.40
CA ILE A 14 -18.97 14.64 -4.96
C ILE A 14 -17.86 14.14 -4.02
N GLU A 15 -17.01 15.04 -3.53
CA GLU A 15 -15.92 14.71 -2.61
C GLU A 15 -16.43 14.07 -1.33
N ASP A 16 -17.54 14.56 -0.78
CA ASP A 16 -18.20 14.02 0.42
C ASP A 16 -18.76 12.59 0.23
N GLN A 17 -18.90 12.11 -1.02
CA GLN A 17 -19.36 10.75 -1.29
C GLN A 17 -18.23 9.71 -1.23
N GLU A 18 -16.97 10.14 -1.33
CA GLU A 18 -15.84 9.23 -1.30
C GLU A 18 -15.54 8.80 0.14
N PRO A 19 -15.56 7.49 0.45
CA PRO A 19 -15.25 7.01 1.78
C PRO A 19 -13.76 7.13 2.07
N GLU A 20 -13.40 7.61 3.25
CA GLU A 20 -12.01 7.63 3.73
C GLU A 20 -11.55 6.19 4.06
N PRO A 21 -10.39 5.73 3.53
CA PRO A 21 -9.84 4.45 3.91
C PRO A 21 -9.22 4.51 5.31
N ALA A 22 -9.62 3.59 6.19
CA ALA A 22 -9.08 3.49 7.54
C ALA A 22 -7.79 2.64 7.55
N LEU A 23 -6.67 3.20 7.09
CA LEU A 23 -5.36 2.54 6.99
C LEU A 23 -4.48 2.72 8.22
N GLY A 24 -4.98 3.33 9.28
CA GLY A 24 -4.30 3.52 10.54
C GLY A 24 -5.24 3.28 11.72
N TYR A 25 -4.71 2.78 12.83
CA TYR A 25 -5.50 2.42 14.00
C TYR A 25 -5.48 3.50 15.07
N GLY A 26 -6.66 3.91 15.52
CA GLY A 26 -6.88 4.79 16.67
C GLY A 26 -6.07 6.09 16.63
N VAL A 27 -5.52 6.45 17.78
CA VAL A 27 -4.78 7.72 17.98
C VAL A 27 -3.50 7.74 17.13
N LEU A 28 -2.78 6.64 17.00
CA LEU A 28 -1.51 6.60 16.24
C LEU A 28 -1.74 6.86 14.75
N GLY A 29 -2.76 6.23 14.16
CA GLY A 29 -3.11 6.44 12.75
C GLY A 29 -3.55 7.88 12.49
N ARG A 30 -4.41 8.45 13.33
CA ARG A 30 -4.86 9.84 13.21
C ARG A 30 -3.73 10.83 13.43
N LEU A 31 -2.81 10.56 14.37
CA LEU A 31 -1.64 11.39 14.63
C LEU A 31 -0.74 11.49 13.39
N ALA A 32 -0.48 10.37 12.70
CA ALA A 32 0.31 10.36 11.47
C ALA A 32 -0.33 11.26 10.38
N ALA A 33 -1.64 11.17 10.19
CA ALA A 33 -2.38 12.01 9.26
C ALA A 33 -2.27 13.50 9.62
N CYS A 34 -2.46 13.85 10.91
CA CYS A 34 -2.34 15.22 11.40
C CYS A 34 -0.92 15.79 11.23
N PHE A 35 0.12 14.96 11.40
CA PHE A 35 1.50 15.40 11.17
C PHE A 35 1.76 15.69 9.69
N LEU A 36 1.30 14.83 8.78
CA LEU A 36 1.48 15.06 7.34
C LEU A 36 0.78 16.34 6.88
N ASP A 37 -0.44 16.58 7.33
CA ASP A 37 -1.21 17.78 7.06
C ASP A 37 -0.51 19.03 7.63
N SER A 38 -0.06 18.98 8.88
CA SER A 38 0.67 20.07 9.53
C SER A 38 1.99 20.39 8.82
N LEU A 39 2.76 19.38 8.43
CA LEU A 39 4.02 19.57 7.71
C LEU A 39 3.79 20.25 6.36
N ALA A 40 2.77 19.82 5.60
CA ALA A 40 2.40 20.45 4.35
C ALA A 40 1.96 21.89 4.56
N THR A 41 1.14 22.17 5.55
CA THR A 41 0.63 23.52 5.88
C THR A 41 1.74 24.47 6.34
N LEU A 42 2.75 23.95 7.05
CA LEU A 42 3.92 24.73 7.50
C LEU A 42 5.04 24.83 6.45
N ASN A 43 4.80 24.43 5.21
CA ASN A 43 5.76 24.46 4.09
C ASN A 43 7.00 23.55 4.28
N TYR A 44 6.89 22.45 5.02
CA TYR A 44 7.92 21.44 5.09
C TYR A 44 7.72 20.38 4.02
N SER A 45 8.80 20.05 3.30
CA SER A 45 8.81 18.88 2.41
C SER A 45 8.89 17.60 3.23
N ALA A 46 7.90 16.73 3.08
CA ALA A 46 7.81 15.50 3.85
C ALA A 46 7.23 14.35 3.02
N TYR A 47 7.66 13.13 3.37
CA TYR A 47 7.08 11.90 2.88
C TYR A 47 6.58 11.07 4.05
N GLY A 48 5.31 10.64 4.00
CA GLY A 48 4.81 9.54 4.82
C GLY A 48 5.05 8.22 4.10
N CYS A 49 5.38 7.17 4.85
CA CYS A 49 5.52 5.82 4.30
C CYS A 49 4.70 4.84 5.13
N GLY A 50 4.02 3.92 4.45
CA GLY A 50 3.19 2.90 5.10
C GLY A 50 2.95 1.70 4.19
N ILE A 51 2.15 0.76 4.67
CA ILE A 51 1.69 -0.40 3.90
C ILE A 51 0.32 -0.08 3.31
N ARG A 52 0.12 -0.44 2.05
CA ARG A 52 -1.18 -0.38 1.38
C ARG A 52 -1.97 -1.64 1.74
N TYR A 53 -2.59 -1.62 2.93
CA TYR A 53 -3.39 -2.75 3.35
C TYR A 53 -4.58 -2.96 2.41
N ARG A 54 -4.84 -4.20 2.04
CA ARG A 54 -5.96 -4.58 1.18
C ARG A 54 -7.31 -4.32 1.84
N TYR A 55 -7.37 -4.54 3.14
CA TYR A 55 -8.55 -4.24 3.95
C TYR A 55 -8.20 -3.14 4.95
N GLY A 56 -9.09 -2.16 5.09
CA GLY A 56 -9.05 -1.19 6.16
C GLY A 56 -9.30 -1.84 7.52
N MET A 57 -9.42 -1.02 8.56
CA MET A 57 -9.57 -1.49 9.93
C MET A 57 -10.75 -2.48 10.08
N PHE A 58 -11.95 -2.05 9.87
CA PHE A 58 -13.19 -2.83 9.67
C PHE A 58 -14.35 -1.87 9.39
N LYS A 59 -15.40 -2.41 8.81
CA LYS A 59 -16.67 -1.69 8.61
C LYS A 59 -17.71 -2.20 9.61
N GLN A 60 -18.40 -1.28 10.28
CA GLN A 60 -19.46 -1.62 11.21
C GLN A 60 -20.81 -1.74 10.46
N GLN A 61 -21.53 -2.80 10.76
CA GLN A 61 -22.90 -3.02 10.29
C GLN A 61 -23.83 -3.31 11.48
N ILE A 62 -25.10 -3.00 11.32
CA ILE A 62 -26.12 -3.41 12.29
C ILE A 62 -26.90 -4.58 11.68
N LYS A 63 -26.87 -5.72 12.36
CA LYS A 63 -27.62 -6.91 11.98
C LYS A 63 -28.45 -7.39 13.17
N ASP A 64 -29.73 -7.54 12.98
CA ASP A 64 -30.70 -7.96 14.02
C ASP A 64 -30.62 -7.12 15.31
N GLY A 65 -30.32 -5.81 15.18
CA GLY A 65 -30.15 -4.88 16.29
C GLY A 65 -28.78 -4.90 16.98
N TYR A 66 -27.86 -5.74 16.53
CA TYR A 66 -26.48 -5.85 17.06
C TYR A 66 -25.46 -5.31 16.10
N GLN A 67 -24.40 -4.71 16.63
CA GLN A 67 -23.22 -4.31 15.85
C GLN A 67 -22.44 -5.54 15.41
N VAL A 68 -22.12 -5.61 14.12
CA VAL A 68 -21.30 -6.65 13.50
C VAL A 68 -20.16 -5.98 12.74
N GLU A 69 -18.94 -6.46 12.94
CA GLU A 69 -17.77 -6.01 12.23
C GLU A 69 -17.56 -6.87 10.98
N VAL A 70 -17.33 -6.22 9.84
CA VAL A 70 -17.05 -6.89 8.56
C VAL A 70 -15.80 -6.30 7.93
N PRO A 71 -15.09 -7.03 7.05
CA PRO A 71 -13.93 -6.50 6.34
C PRO A 71 -14.28 -5.23 5.57
N ASP A 72 -13.44 -4.21 5.71
CA ASP A 72 -13.55 -2.97 4.93
C ASP A 72 -12.75 -3.09 3.64
N ASN A 73 -13.41 -3.51 2.57
CA ASN A 73 -12.82 -3.61 1.24
C ASN A 73 -12.85 -2.25 0.54
N TRP A 74 -12.03 -1.31 1.00
CA TRP A 74 -11.97 0.06 0.51
C TRP A 74 -11.49 0.17 -0.95
N LEU A 75 -10.81 -0.86 -1.48
CA LEU A 75 -10.30 -0.92 -2.85
C LEU A 75 -11.28 -1.54 -3.85
N LYS A 76 -12.47 -1.94 -3.41
CA LYS A 76 -13.44 -2.66 -4.25
C LYS A 76 -13.76 -1.95 -5.57
N ASP A 77 -13.92 -0.64 -5.50
CA ASP A 77 -14.30 0.21 -6.64
C ASP A 77 -13.12 1.10 -7.12
N GLY A 78 -11.89 0.80 -6.63
CA GLY A 78 -10.70 1.64 -6.80
C GLY A 78 -10.67 2.78 -5.78
N TYR A 79 -9.58 3.55 -5.77
CA TYR A 79 -9.44 4.74 -4.94
C TYR A 79 -8.88 5.89 -5.78
N PRO A 80 -9.65 6.95 -6.03
CA PRO A 80 -9.30 7.97 -7.02
C PRO A 80 -8.13 8.87 -6.59
N PHE A 81 -7.80 8.93 -5.28
CA PHE A 81 -6.77 9.81 -4.74
C PHE A 81 -5.40 9.16 -4.63
N GLU A 82 -5.21 7.94 -5.16
CA GLU A 82 -3.91 7.29 -5.21
C GLU A 82 -3.39 7.16 -6.65
N LEU A 83 -2.07 7.29 -6.81
CA LEU A 83 -1.38 7.11 -8.07
C LEU A 83 -0.36 5.96 -7.95
N ARG A 84 -0.56 4.87 -8.69
CA ARG A 84 0.39 3.76 -8.75
C ARG A 84 1.66 4.17 -9.46
N ARG A 85 2.83 3.91 -8.85
CA ARG A 85 4.16 4.34 -9.32
C ARG A 85 5.07 3.12 -9.54
N PRO A 86 4.82 2.29 -10.56
CA PRO A 86 5.58 1.06 -10.79
C PRO A 86 7.05 1.32 -11.13
N GLU A 87 7.40 2.52 -11.61
CA GLU A 87 8.77 2.93 -11.90
C GLU A 87 9.66 3.05 -10.65
N TYR A 88 9.05 3.12 -9.46
CA TYR A 88 9.75 3.12 -8.16
C TYR A 88 9.66 1.78 -7.43
N ALA A 89 9.16 0.74 -8.09
CA ALA A 89 9.08 -0.58 -7.48
C ALA A 89 10.45 -1.08 -6.99
N LYS A 90 10.43 -1.83 -5.89
CA LYS A 90 11.63 -2.42 -5.26
C LYS A 90 11.41 -3.89 -4.97
N GLU A 91 12.45 -4.68 -5.16
CA GLU A 91 12.47 -6.06 -4.68
C GLU A 91 12.79 -6.07 -3.19
N VAL A 92 11.99 -6.79 -2.40
CA VAL A 92 12.14 -6.94 -0.96
C VAL A 92 12.26 -8.42 -0.63
N HIS A 93 13.23 -8.77 0.22
CA HIS A 93 13.55 -10.13 0.59
C HIS A 93 13.08 -10.43 2.02
N PHE A 94 12.36 -11.53 2.18
CA PHE A 94 11.85 -12.00 3.48
C PHE A 94 12.47 -13.34 3.87
N GLY A 95 12.85 -13.49 5.16
CA GLY A 95 13.45 -14.72 5.67
C GLY A 95 14.85 -14.99 5.11
N GLY A 96 15.19 -16.27 4.96
CA GLY A 96 16.51 -16.68 4.49
C GLY A 96 17.59 -16.59 5.56
N TYR A 97 18.83 -16.63 5.12
CA TYR A 97 20.03 -16.58 5.98
C TYR A 97 21.15 -15.81 5.28
N VAL A 98 22.09 -15.29 6.06
CA VAL A 98 23.29 -14.64 5.54
C VAL A 98 24.41 -15.66 5.50
N ASP A 99 24.97 -15.88 4.30
CA ASP A 99 26.18 -16.67 4.08
C ASP A 99 27.39 -15.75 4.00
N VAL A 100 28.57 -16.25 4.43
CA VAL A 100 29.81 -15.51 4.41
C VAL A 100 30.73 -16.14 3.38
N GLU A 101 30.94 -15.43 2.28
CA GLU A 101 31.83 -15.86 1.19
C GLU A 101 33.13 -15.06 1.23
N TYR A 102 34.27 -15.73 1.15
CA TYR A 102 35.55 -15.05 1.03
C TYR A 102 35.76 -14.60 -0.43
N ASP A 103 36.02 -13.31 -0.62
CA ASP A 103 36.35 -12.74 -1.92
C ASP A 103 37.89 -12.61 -2.05
N PRO A 104 38.52 -13.47 -2.87
CA PRO A 104 39.98 -13.43 -3.07
C PRO A 104 40.45 -12.14 -3.76
N ALA A 105 39.60 -11.47 -4.52
CA ALA A 105 39.98 -10.26 -5.26
C ALA A 105 40.13 -9.04 -4.34
N THR A 106 39.31 -8.98 -3.29
CA THR A 106 39.37 -7.88 -2.30
C THR A 106 40.05 -8.27 -0.99
N GLY A 107 40.31 -9.57 -0.78
CA GLY A 107 40.90 -10.11 0.46
C GLY A 107 39.94 -9.98 1.67
N SER A 108 38.66 -9.81 1.43
CA SER A 108 37.65 -9.57 2.46
C SER A 108 36.47 -10.55 2.40
N ASN A 109 35.73 -10.65 3.49
CA ASN A 109 34.49 -11.43 3.52
C ASN A 109 33.34 -10.63 2.91
N LYS A 110 32.57 -11.29 2.03
CA LYS A 110 31.32 -10.80 1.46
C LYS A 110 30.14 -11.50 2.14
N PHE A 111 29.19 -10.72 2.62
CA PHE A 111 27.95 -11.23 3.19
C PHE A 111 26.90 -11.34 2.08
N VAL A 112 26.36 -12.54 1.87
CA VAL A 112 25.38 -12.84 0.82
C VAL A 112 24.10 -13.35 1.44
N HIS A 113 22.99 -12.68 1.16
CA HIS A 113 21.65 -13.12 1.59
C HIS A 113 21.19 -14.26 0.67
N LYS A 114 20.86 -15.41 1.24
CA LYS A 114 20.43 -16.63 0.50
C LYS A 114 19.16 -17.22 1.09
N GLY A 115 18.43 -17.98 0.25
CA GLY A 115 17.24 -18.73 0.67
C GLY A 115 16.05 -17.85 1.08
N TYR A 116 16.04 -16.59 0.64
CA TYR A 116 14.94 -15.67 0.90
C TYR A 116 13.76 -15.89 -0.05
N GLN A 117 12.62 -15.38 0.36
CA GLN A 117 11.45 -15.19 -0.49
C GLN A 117 11.39 -13.72 -0.93
N ALA A 118 11.26 -13.48 -2.21
CA ALA A 118 11.22 -12.13 -2.76
C ALA A 118 9.81 -11.72 -3.12
N VAL A 119 9.47 -10.46 -2.84
CA VAL A 119 8.26 -9.79 -3.33
C VAL A 119 8.62 -8.46 -3.95
N LYS A 120 7.79 -8.00 -4.85
CA LYS A 120 7.91 -6.68 -5.48
C LYS A 120 7.07 -5.69 -4.71
N ALA A 121 7.71 -4.77 -3.99
CA ALA A 121 7.04 -3.66 -3.34
C ALA A 121 6.76 -2.57 -4.38
N VAL A 122 5.49 -2.27 -4.63
CA VAL A 122 5.05 -1.26 -5.60
C VAL A 122 4.40 -0.11 -4.86
N PRO A 123 4.92 1.14 -4.99
CA PRO A 123 4.36 2.27 -4.27
C PRO A 123 3.14 2.87 -4.96
N PHE A 124 2.25 3.38 -4.11
CA PHE A 124 1.11 4.22 -4.47
C PHE A 124 1.25 5.54 -3.72
N ASP A 125 1.21 6.64 -4.44
CA ASP A 125 1.36 7.98 -3.91
C ASP A 125 0.01 8.65 -3.73
N MET A 126 -0.26 9.15 -2.52
CA MET A 126 -1.41 9.99 -2.19
C MET A 126 -0.93 11.41 -1.93
N PRO A 127 -1.47 12.43 -2.62
CA PRO A 127 -1.10 13.81 -2.39
C PRO A 127 -1.67 14.35 -1.07
N ILE A 128 -0.85 15.03 -0.30
CA ILE A 128 -1.22 15.72 0.93
C ILE A 128 -1.00 17.22 0.72
N VAL A 129 -2.07 17.96 0.53
CA VAL A 129 -2.04 19.39 0.23
C VAL A 129 -1.95 20.24 1.50
N GLY A 130 -1.09 21.25 1.48
CA GLY A 130 -1.01 22.25 2.55
C GLY A 130 -2.13 23.26 2.49
N TYR A 131 -2.56 23.77 3.66
CA TYR A 131 -3.58 24.80 3.76
C TYR A 131 -3.05 26.16 3.26
N ASN A 132 -3.75 26.76 2.31
CA ASN A 132 -3.48 28.10 1.74
C ASN A 132 -2.03 28.32 1.27
N ASN A 133 -1.38 27.29 0.75
CA ASN A 133 -0.05 27.34 0.16
C ASN A 133 0.04 26.47 -1.11
N LYS A 134 1.25 26.29 -1.66
CA LYS A 134 1.48 25.50 -2.89
C LYS A 134 2.20 24.18 -2.61
N ILE A 135 2.34 23.78 -1.35
CA ILE A 135 3.01 22.52 -0.99
C ILE A 135 2.05 21.36 -1.20
N VAL A 136 2.56 20.31 -1.83
CA VAL A 136 1.94 19.01 -1.92
C VAL A 136 2.96 17.99 -1.46
N ASN A 137 2.76 17.44 -0.28
CA ASN A 137 3.54 16.33 0.25
C ASN A 137 2.99 14.99 -0.26
N THR A 138 3.68 13.91 0.00
CA THR A 138 3.30 12.59 -0.47
C THR A 138 3.17 11.61 0.70
N LEU A 139 2.02 10.96 0.81
CA LEU A 139 1.89 9.72 1.54
C LEU A 139 2.12 8.57 0.56
N ARG A 140 3.25 7.87 0.69
CA ARG A 140 3.60 6.71 -0.14
C ARG A 140 3.31 5.43 0.61
N ILE A 141 2.34 4.69 0.13
CA ILE A 141 1.98 3.39 0.67
C ILE A 141 2.40 2.28 -0.30
N TRP A 142 2.89 1.18 0.25
CA TRP A 142 3.51 0.10 -0.52
C TRP A 142 2.61 -1.11 -0.58
N ASP A 143 2.28 -1.55 -1.79
CA ASP A 143 1.63 -2.82 -2.06
C ASP A 143 2.68 -3.90 -2.32
N ALA A 144 2.31 -5.16 -2.13
CA ALA A 144 3.14 -6.30 -2.45
C ALA A 144 2.59 -7.03 -3.68
N GLU A 145 3.40 -7.13 -4.71
CA GLU A 145 3.11 -7.87 -5.93
C GLU A 145 4.06 -9.08 -6.07
N PRO A 146 3.68 -10.14 -6.75
CA PRO A 146 4.59 -11.25 -7.04
C PRO A 146 5.77 -10.79 -7.92
N ILE A 147 6.94 -11.40 -7.73
CA ILE A 147 8.11 -11.17 -8.60
C ILE A 147 7.90 -11.81 -9.96
N VAL A 148 7.31 -13.00 -9.97
CA VAL A 148 6.99 -13.76 -11.16
C VAL A 148 5.48 -13.76 -11.32
N ASP A 149 5.03 -13.50 -12.52
CA ASP A 149 3.62 -13.62 -12.88
C ASP A 149 3.13 -15.05 -12.71
N PHE A 150 1.82 -15.25 -12.76
CA PHE A 150 1.16 -16.53 -12.62
C PHE A 150 1.85 -17.64 -13.43
N GLU A 151 2.27 -18.74 -12.76
CA GLU A 151 2.95 -19.89 -13.40
C GLU A 151 1.97 -20.75 -14.18
N LEU A 152 1.71 -20.37 -15.43
CA LEU A 152 0.79 -21.08 -16.33
C LEU A 152 1.16 -22.55 -16.53
N ASP A 153 2.47 -22.86 -16.64
CA ASP A 153 2.97 -24.25 -16.80
C ASP A 153 2.63 -25.16 -15.61
N SER A 154 2.65 -24.62 -14.40
CA SER A 154 2.25 -25.35 -13.19
C SER A 154 0.75 -25.55 -13.14
N PHE A 155 -0.01 -24.54 -13.55
CA PHE A 155 -1.47 -24.61 -13.66
C PHE A 155 -1.92 -25.70 -14.65
N ASP A 156 -1.33 -25.73 -15.84
CA ASP A 156 -1.64 -26.71 -16.89
C ASP A 156 -1.29 -28.14 -16.49
N LYS A 157 -0.31 -28.32 -15.58
CA LYS A 157 0.04 -29.61 -14.98
C LYS A 157 -0.84 -30.00 -13.79
N GLY A 158 -1.80 -29.15 -13.40
CA GLY A 158 -2.70 -29.38 -12.27
C GLY A 158 -2.12 -29.05 -10.91
N ASP A 159 -0.93 -28.46 -10.82
CA ASP A 159 -0.32 -27.96 -9.59
C ASP A 159 -0.78 -26.53 -9.28
N TYR A 160 -2.05 -26.40 -8.92
CA TYR A 160 -2.68 -25.11 -8.66
C TYR A 160 -2.08 -24.37 -7.46
N LYS A 161 -1.55 -25.11 -6.47
CA LYS A 161 -0.92 -24.48 -5.30
C LYS A 161 0.35 -23.73 -5.71
N LYS A 162 1.20 -24.38 -6.48
CA LYS A 162 2.45 -23.77 -6.96
C LYS A 162 2.18 -22.61 -7.91
N ALA A 163 1.17 -22.72 -8.77
CA ALA A 163 0.80 -21.67 -9.73
C ALA A 163 0.45 -20.34 -9.05
N VAL A 164 -0.12 -20.37 -7.83
CA VAL A 164 -0.54 -19.17 -7.08
C VAL A 164 0.31 -18.88 -5.84
N GLU A 165 1.40 -19.62 -5.61
CA GLU A 165 2.21 -19.51 -4.39
C GLU A 165 2.78 -18.11 -4.21
N GLN A 166 3.36 -17.53 -5.26
CA GLN A 166 3.94 -16.18 -5.24
C GLN A 166 2.88 -15.10 -5.04
N GLU A 167 1.73 -15.25 -5.65
CA GLU A 167 0.61 -14.33 -5.47
C GLU A 167 0.08 -14.39 -4.03
N ASN A 168 -0.08 -15.58 -3.46
CA ASN A 168 -0.51 -15.74 -2.08
C ASN A 168 0.51 -15.18 -1.09
N LEU A 169 1.81 -15.35 -1.34
CA LEU A 169 2.86 -14.77 -0.51
C LEU A 169 2.76 -13.24 -0.48
N ALA A 170 2.71 -12.61 -1.64
CA ALA A 170 2.58 -11.17 -1.76
C ALA A 170 1.30 -10.66 -1.08
N ARG A 171 0.18 -11.33 -1.33
CA ARG A 171 -1.12 -10.99 -0.76
C ARG A 171 -1.12 -11.02 0.77
N ASN A 172 -0.55 -12.08 1.37
CA ASN A 172 -0.53 -12.24 2.83
C ASN A 172 0.23 -11.12 3.55
N ILE A 173 1.22 -10.51 2.89
CA ILE A 173 2.02 -9.41 3.47
C ILE A 173 1.17 -8.15 3.69
N VAL A 174 0.22 -7.88 2.81
CA VAL A 174 -0.58 -6.64 2.80
C VAL A 174 -2.07 -6.85 3.03
N GLU A 175 -2.50 -8.06 3.41
CA GLU A 175 -3.92 -8.39 3.45
C GLU A 175 -4.68 -7.64 4.52
N VAL A 176 -4.16 -7.59 5.74
CA VAL A 176 -4.84 -7.01 6.90
C VAL A 176 -3.97 -6.03 7.65
N LEU A 177 -4.61 -5.05 8.28
CA LEU A 177 -3.97 -4.00 9.04
C LEU A 177 -3.24 -4.54 10.29
N TYR A 178 -3.79 -5.56 10.95
CA TYR A 178 -3.24 -6.21 12.14
C TYR A 178 -3.65 -7.68 12.18
#